data_a8b75bc352ed058bdf513d355c076cfa
#
_entry.id   a8b75bc352ed058bdf513d355c076cfa
#
_cell.length_a   1.000
_cell.length_b   1.000
_cell.length_c   1.000
_cell.angle_alpha   90.00
_cell.angle_beta   90.00
_cell.angle_gamma   90.00
#
_symmetry.space_group_name_H-M   'P 1'
#
loop_
_entity.id
_entity.type
_entity.pdbx_description
1 polymer ?
#
loop_
_entity_poly.entity_id
_entity_poly.type
_entity_poly.pdbx_seq_one_letter_code
_entity_poly.pdbx_strand_id
1 'polypeptide(L)'
;MIFCISALILLGLSYLLAKKNKKYQKYLIIINTMIALNYIIWRFTTISFSSVISFILGILLIAAELIGLCQFFTFQFLFLRKYNRKEKSWDCYKDQDLPVVDVLICTYNESPSLLKKTLVAALNMHYPADKLNVYVCDDGNRKEIGSLCREYGCHWITRQDTKGAKAGNINHALSKTSGDLFLVLDADMIPKKEFLIKTLG
;
A
#
# COMPACT_ATOMS: atom_id res chain seq x y z
N MET A 1 -1.96 18.27 -32.89
CA MET A 1 -0.60 18.44 -32.35
C MET A 1 -0.51 19.63 -31.39
N ILE A 2 -0.87 20.86 -31.77
CA ILE A 2 -0.81 22.05 -30.92
C ILE A 2 -1.60 21.88 -29.60
N PHE A 3 -2.83 21.34 -29.67
CA PHE A 3 -3.67 21.09 -28.49
C PHE A 3 -3.00 20.13 -27.47
N CYS A 4 -2.35 19.06 -27.93
CA CYS A 4 -1.66 18.12 -27.03
C CYS A 4 -0.46 18.78 -26.33
N ILE A 5 0.29 19.61 -27.04
CA ILE A 5 1.43 20.35 -26.48
C ILE A 5 0.96 21.36 -25.46
N SER A 6 -0.09 22.14 -25.76
CA SER A 6 -0.65 23.12 -24.82
C SER A 6 -1.24 22.46 -23.56
N ALA A 7 -1.90 21.31 -23.69
CA ALA A 7 -2.42 20.53 -22.57
C ALA A 7 -1.29 20.02 -21.66
N LEU A 8 -0.19 19.51 -22.24
CA LEU A 8 0.99 19.05 -21.48
C LEU A 8 1.67 20.21 -20.74
N ILE A 9 1.81 21.38 -21.40
CA ILE A 9 2.38 22.57 -20.77
C ILE A 9 1.50 23.01 -19.59
N LEU A 10 0.19 23.10 -19.78
CA LEU A 10 -0.76 23.48 -18.74
C LEU A 10 -0.73 22.52 -17.56
N LEU A 11 -0.67 21.21 -17.83
CA LEU A 11 -0.56 20.17 -16.81
C LEU A 11 0.76 20.31 -16.04
N GLY A 12 1.87 20.50 -16.73
CA GLY A 12 3.19 20.69 -16.12
C GLY A 12 3.25 21.94 -15.22
N LEU A 13 2.73 23.07 -15.68
CA LEU A 13 2.66 24.29 -14.90
C LEU A 13 1.77 24.14 -13.66
N SER A 14 0.59 23.53 -13.81
CA SER A 14 -0.32 23.27 -12.69
C SER A 14 0.28 22.30 -11.66
N TYR A 15 1.05 21.29 -12.11
CA TYR A 15 1.80 20.40 -11.22
C TYR A 15 2.87 21.15 -10.42
N LEU A 16 3.66 22.00 -11.07
CA LEU A 16 4.69 22.79 -10.38
C LEU A 16 4.09 23.72 -9.33
N LEU A 17 2.96 24.35 -9.63
CA LEU A 17 2.22 25.18 -8.68
C LEU A 17 1.67 24.35 -7.50
N ALA A 18 1.09 23.18 -7.77
CA ALA A 18 0.57 22.29 -6.75
C ALA A 18 1.68 21.72 -5.84
N LYS A 19 2.87 21.45 -6.41
CA LYS A 19 4.06 21.02 -5.66
C LYS A 19 4.54 22.13 -4.69
N LYS A 20 4.51 23.39 -5.13
CA LYS A 20 4.91 24.54 -4.31
C LYS A 20 3.92 24.85 -3.19
N ASN A 21 2.61 24.67 -3.44
CA ASN A 21 1.58 24.93 -2.44
C ASN A 21 0.36 24.01 -2.66
N LYS A 22 0.06 23.20 -1.64
CA LYS A 22 -1.07 22.24 -1.65
C LYS A 22 -2.44 22.87 -1.95
N LYS A 23 -2.61 24.19 -1.75
CA LYS A 23 -3.84 24.92 -2.11
C LYS A 23 -4.16 24.78 -3.60
N TYR A 24 -3.13 24.68 -4.45
CA TYR A 24 -3.29 24.56 -5.90
C TYR A 24 -3.57 23.14 -6.40
N GLN A 25 -3.53 22.13 -5.53
CA GLN A 25 -3.80 20.74 -5.88
C GLN A 25 -5.19 20.55 -6.51
N LYS A 26 -6.21 21.26 -6.03
CA LYS A 26 -7.57 21.21 -6.60
C LYS A 26 -7.62 21.65 -8.06
N TYR A 27 -6.83 22.66 -8.44
CA TYR A 27 -6.77 23.15 -9.83
C TYR A 27 -6.07 22.14 -10.74
N LEU A 28 -5.00 21.49 -10.26
CA LEU A 28 -4.34 20.41 -10.98
C LEU A 28 -5.34 19.26 -11.27
N ILE A 29 -6.16 18.90 -10.27
CA ILE A 29 -7.18 17.85 -10.40
C ILE A 29 -8.24 18.25 -11.44
N ILE A 30 -8.73 19.50 -11.39
CA ILE A 30 -9.72 20.00 -12.35
C ILE A 30 -9.16 19.97 -13.77
N ILE A 31 -7.94 20.47 -13.98
CA ILE A 31 -7.28 20.49 -15.31
C ILE A 31 -7.11 19.08 -15.84
N ASN A 32 -6.64 18.16 -14.99
CA ASN A 32 -6.46 16.76 -15.37
C ASN A 32 -7.79 16.10 -15.74
N THR A 33 -8.86 16.38 -14.99
CA THR A 33 -10.23 15.93 -15.30
C THR A 33 -10.72 16.45 -16.65
N MET A 34 -10.52 17.75 -16.93
CA MET A 34 -10.91 18.35 -18.21
C MET A 34 -10.17 17.72 -19.40
N ILE A 35 -8.86 17.44 -19.25
CA ILE A 35 -8.06 16.77 -20.27
C ILE A 35 -8.59 15.35 -20.52
N ALA A 36 -8.88 14.59 -19.45
CA ALA A 36 -9.42 13.23 -19.56
C ALA A 36 -10.79 13.19 -20.23
N LEU A 37 -11.70 14.12 -19.89
CA LEU A 37 -13.01 14.24 -20.53
C LEU A 37 -12.87 14.61 -22.02
N ASN A 38 -11.98 15.55 -22.34
CA ASN A 38 -11.72 15.92 -23.74
C ASN A 38 -11.16 14.74 -24.55
N TYR A 39 -10.27 13.94 -23.95
CA TYR A 39 -9.76 12.70 -24.56
C TYR A 39 -10.90 11.74 -24.89
N ILE A 40 -11.82 11.48 -23.98
CA ILE A 40 -12.94 10.56 -24.19
C ILE A 40 -13.87 11.08 -25.29
N ILE A 41 -14.18 12.39 -25.31
CA ILE A 41 -14.98 12.97 -26.40
C ILE A 41 -14.31 12.76 -27.75
N TRP A 42 -13.02 13.06 -27.85
CA TRP A 42 -12.25 12.80 -29.07
C TRP A 42 -12.24 11.31 -29.44
N ARG A 43 -12.14 10.42 -28.45
CA ARG A 43 -12.10 8.98 -28.66
C ARG A 43 -13.38 8.46 -29.34
N PHE A 44 -14.54 8.95 -28.94
CA PHE A 44 -15.81 8.60 -29.62
C PHE A 44 -15.83 9.01 -31.10
N THR A 45 -15.16 10.08 -31.48
CA THR A 45 -15.08 10.52 -32.88
C THR A 45 -14.14 9.67 -33.73
N THR A 46 -13.29 8.83 -33.12
CA THR A 46 -12.29 8.00 -33.83
C THR A 46 -12.71 6.55 -34.03
N ILE A 47 -13.95 6.19 -33.67
CA ILE A 47 -14.48 4.85 -33.96
C ILE A 47 -14.54 4.64 -35.48
N SER A 48 -13.88 3.57 -35.94
CA SER A 48 -13.91 3.21 -37.37
C SER A 48 -15.12 2.33 -37.70
N PHE A 49 -15.83 2.69 -38.74
CA PHE A 49 -16.94 1.90 -39.29
C PHE A 49 -16.54 1.18 -40.55
N SER A 50 -15.25 1.08 -40.88
CA SER A 50 -14.75 0.51 -42.12
C SER A 50 -14.98 -1.00 -42.28
N SER A 51 -15.07 -1.73 -41.15
CA SER A 51 -15.45 -3.15 -41.14
C SER A 51 -16.13 -3.52 -39.82
N VAL A 52 -16.90 -4.62 -39.84
CA VAL A 52 -17.56 -5.14 -38.60
C VAL A 52 -16.53 -5.44 -37.51
N ILE A 53 -15.38 -6.01 -37.88
CA ILE A 53 -14.31 -6.33 -36.92
C ILE A 53 -13.75 -5.04 -36.31
N SER A 54 -13.45 -4.03 -37.12
CA SER A 54 -12.94 -2.72 -36.63
C SER A 54 -13.93 -2.03 -35.69
N PHE A 55 -15.22 -2.12 -36.00
CA PHE A 55 -16.26 -1.58 -35.15
C PHE A 55 -16.33 -2.29 -33.80
N ILE A 56 -16.35 -3.64 -33.76
CA ILE A 56 -16.37 -4.44 -32.52
C ILE A 56 -15.15 -4.14 -31.68
N LEU A 57 -13.95 -4.15 -32.26
CA LEU A 57 -12.71 -3.84 -31.55
C LEU A 57 -12.72 -2.40 -31.01
N GLY A 58 -13.27 -1.44 -31.75
CA GLY A 58 -13.42 -0.06 -31.31
C GLY A 58 -14.32 0.07 -30.08
N ILE A 59 -15.45 -0.63 -30.08
CA ILE A 59 -16.38 -0.66 -28.90
C ILE A 59 -15.72 -1.31 -27.69
N LEU A 60 -15.05 -2.45 -27.87
CA LEU A 60 -14.34 -3.13 -26.78
C LEU A 60 -13.25 -2.24 -26.16
N LEU A 61 -12.53 -1.51 -27.01
CA LEU A 61 -11.49 -0.58 -26.54
C LEU A 61 -12.10 0.58 -25.75
N ILE A 62 -13.19 1.19 -26.22
CA ILE A 62 -13.89 2.24 -25.49
C ILE A 62 -14.42 1.71 -24.15
N ALA A 63 -14.98 0.50 -24.09
CA ALA A 63 -15.42 -0.10 -22.86
C ALA A 63 -14.29 -0.24 -21.83
N ALA A 64 -13.11 -0.70 -22.27
CA ALA A 64 -11.92 -0.79 -21.42
C ALA A 64 -11.45 0.59 -20.94
N GLU A 65 -11.45 1.60 -21.82
CA GLU A 65 -11.09 2.98 -21.51
C GLU A 65 -12.07 3.62 -20.50
N LEU A 66 -13.36 3.33 -20.61
CA LEU A 66 -14.38 3.80 -19.65
C LEU A 66 -14.18 3.19 -18.25
N ILE A 67 -13.79 1.92 -18.16
CA ILE A 67 -13.43 1.29 -16.87
C ILE A 67 -12.23 2.02 -16.25
N GLY A 68 -11.19 2.28 -17.05
CA GLY A 68 -10.02 3.06 -16.60
C GLY A 68 -10.38 4.48 -16.16
N LEU A 69 -11.34 5.12 -16.85
CA LEU A 69 -11.85 6.44 -16.48
C LEU A 69 -12.62 6.43 -15.15
N CYS A 70 -13.43 5.40 -14.90
CA CYS A 70 -14.09 5.22 -13.60
C CYS A 70 -13.07 5.10 -12.46
N GLN A 71 -12.02 4.30 -12.65
CA GLN A 71 -10.93 4.18 -11.70
C GLN A 71 -10.20 5.53 -11.50
N PHE A 72 -9.92 6.25 -12.58
CA PHE A 72 -9.31 7.58 -12.56
C PHE A 72 -10.14 8.56 -11.72
N PHE A 73 -11.46 8.67 -11.92
CA PHE A 73 -12.32 9.55 -11.14
C PHE A 73 -12.42 9.13 -9.68
N THR A 74 -12.41 7.83 -9.39
CA THR A 74 -12.36 7.32 -8.02
C THR A 74 -11.11 7.84 -7.29
N PHE A 75 -9.93 7.74 -7.90
CA PHE A 75 -8.70 8.28 -7.31
C PHE A 75 -8.74 9.81 -7.18
N GLN A 76 -9.24 10.53 -8.18
CA GLN A 76 -9.38 11.99 -8.11
C GLN A 76 -10.27 12.40 -6.92
N PHE A 77 -11.37 11.71 -6.71
CA PHE A 77 -12.27 11.93 -5.56
C PHE A 77 -11.57 11.66 -4.23
N LEU A 78 -10.82 10.55 -4.13
CA LEU A 78 -10.07 10.22 -2.91
C LEU A 78 -8.97 11.27 -2.61
N PHE A 79 -8.26 11.77 -3.63
CA PHE A 79 -7.25 12.81 -3.45
C PHE A 79 -7.84 14.19 -3.07
N LEU A 80 -9.07 14.47 -3.47
CA LEU A 80 -9.78 15.68 -3.03
C LEU A 80 -10.20 15.63 -1.57
N ARG A 81 -10.46 14.43 -1.04
CA ARG A 81 -10.81 14.23 0.37
C ARG A 81 -9.57 14.43 1.25
N LYS A 82 -9.46 15.59 1.86
CA LYS A 82 -8.46 15.81 2.91
C LYS A 82 -8.95 15.16 4.20
N TYR A 83 -8.41 14.01 4.51
CA TYR A 83 -8.62 13.40 5.82
C TYR A 83 -7.53 13.92 6.76
N ASN A 84 -7.83 14.96 7.51
CA ASN A 84 -6.98 15.39 8.62
C ASN A 84 -7.35 14.54 9.84
N ARG A 85 -6.74 13.37 9.98
CA ARG A 85 -6.74 12.68 11.27
C ARG A 85 -5.97 13.54 12.25
N LYS A 86 -6.58 13.89 13.38
CA LYS A 86 -5.84 14.46 14.50
C LYS A 86 -4.93 13.34 15.00
N GLU A 87 -3.62 13.54 14.90
CA GLU A 87 -2.67 12.65 15.58
C GLU A 87 -2.99 12.70 17.06
N LYS A 88 -3.34 11.58 17.67
CA LYS A 88 -3.35 11.45 19.10
C LYS A 88 -1.90 11.39 19.54
N SER A 89 -1.53 12.26 20.49
CA SER A 89 -0.20 12.18 21.08
C SER A 89 -0.09 10.85 21.83
N TRP A 90 1.07 10.21 21.73
CA TRP A 90 1.45 9.05 22.54
C TRP A 90 1.23 9.28 24.05
N ASP A 91 1.38 10.52 24.52
CA ASP A 91 1.17 10.93 25.91
C ASP A 91 -0.29 10.74 26.39
N CYS A 92 -1.23 10.49 25.48
CA CYS A 92 -2.62 10.15 25.84
C CYS A 92 -2.77 8.72 26.37
N TYR A 93 -1.79 7.84 26.11
CA TYR A 93 -1.78 6.48 26.62
C TYR A 93 -0.93 6.41 27.88
N LYS A 94 -1.51 5.98 29.00
CA LYS A 94 -0.72 5.48 30.13
C LYS A 94 -0.12 4.14 29.70
N ASP A 95 1.09 3.82 30.13
CA ASP A 95 1.79 2.57 29.77
C ASP A 95 0.94 1.30 29.98
N GLN A 96 0.02 1.35 30.94
CA GLN A 96 -0.90 0.26 31.27
C GLN A 96 -2.01 0.04 30.21
N ASP A 97 -2.36 1.08 29.45
CA ASP A 97 -3.47 1.05 28.45
C ASP A 97 -3.00 0.74 27.04
N LEU A 98 -1.68 0.53 26.84
CA LEU A 98 -1.14 0.22 25.54
C LEU A 98 -1.54 -1.20 25.11
N PRO A 99 -2.05 -1.37 23.88
CA PRO A 99 -2.42 -2.70 23.38
C PRO A 99 -1.19 -3.59 23.16
N VAL A 100 -1.36 -4.89 23.30
CA VAL A 100 -0.34 -5.86 22.87
C VAL A 100 -0.34 -5.94 21.35
N VAL A 101 0.83 -5.75 20.73
CA VAL A 101 1.00 -5.74 19.27
C VAL A 101 1.79 -6.96 18.82
N ASP A 102 1.19 -7.76 17.95
CA ASP A 102 1.83 -8.88 17.27
C ASP A 102 2.33 -8.44 15.90
N VAL A 103 3.64 -8.44 15.68
CA VAL A 103 4.26 -8.10 14.40
C VAL A 103 4.50 -9.38 13.61
N LEU A 104 3.80 -9.54 12.49
CA LEU A 104 3.87 -10.71 11.61
C LEU A 104 4.75 -10.37 10.40
N ILE A 105 5.96 -10.92 10.34
CA ILE A 105 6.87 -10.76 9.20
C ILE A 105 6.69 -11.97 8.28
N CYS A 106 6.05 -11.75 7.12
CA CYS A 106 5.77 -12.83 6.16
C CYS A 106 6.97 -13.06 5.25
N THR A 107 7.37 -14.33 5.12
CA THR A 107 8.47 -14.76 4.24
C THR A 107 8.16 -16.11 3.60
N TYR A 108 8.73 -16.38 2.41
CA TYR A 108 8.61 -17.65 1.70
C TYR A 108 9.97 -18.18 1.26
N ASN A 109 10.70 -17.42 0.43
CA ASN A 109 12.02 -17.80 -0.08
C ASN A 109 13.01 -16.64 -0.12
N GLU A 110 12.70 -15.52 0.55
CA GLU A 110 13.61 -14.39 0.70
C GLU A 110 14.85 -14.80 1.49
N SER A 111 16.00 -14.18 1.17
CA SER A 111 17.26 -14.54 1.82
C SER A 111 17.24 -14.23 3.33
N PRO A 112 17.87 -15.06 4.18
CA PRO A 112 17.99 -14.79 5.61
C PRO A 112 18.60 -13.42 5.91
N SER A 113 19.55 -12.95 5.09
CA SER A 113 20.20 -11.66 5.25
C SER A 113 19.27 -10.47 5.00
N LEU A 114 18.30 -10.61 4.09
CA LEU A 114 17.28 -9.61 3.86
C LEU A 114 16.29 -9.57 5.04
N LEU A 115 15.75 -10.74 5.40
CA LEU A 115 14.82 -10.90 6.51
C LEU A 115 15.39 -10.39 7.83
N LYS A 116 16.68 -10.64 8.10
CA LYS A 116 17.39 -10.16 9.30
C LYS A 116 17.27 -8.65 9.48
N LYS A 117 17.36 -7.87 8.41
CA LYS A 117 17.26 -6.39 8.48
C LYS A 117 15.87 -5.96 8.97
N THR A 118 14.81 -6.56 8.42
CA THR A 118 13.43 -6.29 8.81
C THR A 118 13.16 -6.76 10.24
N LEU A 119 13.64 -7.96 10.60
CA LEU A 119 13.51 -8.52 11.94
C LEU A 119 14.16 -7.63 13.00
N VAL A 120 15.42 -7.23 12.78
CA VAL A 120 16.13 -6.34 13.72
C VAL A 120 15.43 -4.99 13.83
N ALA A 121 14.92 -4.44 12.74
CA ALA A 121 14.18 -3.18 12.78
C ALA A 121 12.84 -3.32 13.53
N ALA A 122 12.12 -4.43 13.36
CA ALA A 122 10.88 -4.71 14.07
C ALA A 122 11.10 -4.83 15.58
N LEU A 123 12.12 -5.57 16.00
CA LEU A 123 12.49 -5.74 17.42
C LEU A 123 12.96 -4.43 18.07
N ASN A 124 13.47 -3.47 17.29
CA ASN A 124 13.95 -2.17 17.78
C ASN A 124 12.90 -1.05 17.63
N MET A 125 11.65 -1.35 17.36
CA MET A 125 10.58 -0.33 17.40
C MET A 125 10.41 0.20 18.83
N HIS A 126 10.15 1.50 18.95
CA HIS A 126 9.88 2.14 20.23
C HIS A 126 8.49 1.70 20.72
N TYR A 127 8.48 0.63 21.52
CA TYR A 127 7.29 0.07 22.17
C TYR A 127 7.71 -0.72 23.42
N PRO A 128 6.87 -0.82 24.47
CA PRO A 128 7.19 -1.64 25.63
C PRO A 128 7.46 -3.09 25.23
N ALA A 129 8.57 -3.65 25.71
CA ALA A 129 9.04 -4.97 25.30
C ALA A 129 8.08 -6.10 25.70
N ASP A 130 7.34 -5.94 26.77
CA ASP A 130 6.31 -6.86 27.28
C ASP A 130 5.00 -6.80 26.49
N LYS A 131 4.86 -5.80 25.59
CA LYS A 131 3.68 -5.59 24.74
C LYS A 131 3.96 -5.69 23.24
N LEU A 132 5.17 -6.09 22.86
CA LEU A 132 5.61 -6.26 21.47
C LEU A 132 6.07 -7.68 21.22
N ASN A 133 5.29 -8.45 20.47
CA ASN A 133 5.68 -9.77 20.06
C ASN A 133 6.06 -9.74 18.57
N VAL A 134 7.17 -10.39 18.20
CA VAL A 134 7.61 -10.47 16.80
C VAL A 134 7.58 -11.91 16.34
N TYR A 135 6.86 -12.17 15.27
CA TYR A 135 6.65 -13.47 14.66
C TYR A 135 7.18 -13.45 13.23
N VAL A 136 8.00 -14.43 12.88
CA VAL A 136 8.38 -14.70 11.49
C VAL A 136 7.51 -15.83 10.98
N CYS A 137 6.65 -15.51 9.99
CA CYS A 137 5.69 -16.42 9.38
C CYS A 137 6.30 -16.99 8.09
N ASP A 138 7.00 -18.13 8.20
CA ASP A 138 7.80 -18.72 7.12
C ASP A 138 7.05 -19.84 6.38
N ASP A 139 6.50 -19.52 5.21
CA ASP A 139 5.84 -20.47 4.31
C ASP A 139 6.84 -21.45 3.64
N GLY A 140 8.13 -21.12 3.66
CA GLY A 140 9.21 -21.97 3.15
C GLY A 140 9.63 -23.08 4.11
N ASN A 141 9.17 -23.04 5.36
CA ASN A 141 9.51 -24.00 6.42
C ASN A 141 11.03 -24.25 6.55
N ARG A 142 11.81 -23.19 6.56
CA ARG A 142 13.27 -23.21 6.46
C ARG A 142 13.94 -23.22 7.83
N LYS A 143 14.69 -24.28 8.13
CA LYS A 143 15.40 -24.44 9.42
C LYS A 143 16.34 -23.27 9.74
N GLU A 144 16.96 -22.68 8.72
CA GLU A 144 17.85 -21.52 8.85
C GLU A 144 17.10 -20.28 9.40
N ILE A 145 15.84 -20.09 9.00
CA ILE A 145 14.98 -19.02 9.52
C ILE A 145 14.61 -19.30 10.98
N GLY A 146 14.29 -20.55 11.31
CA GLY A 146 14.07 -20.94 12.71
C GLY A 146 15.30 -20.71 13.60
N SER A 147 16.53 -20.92 13.07
CA SER A 147 17.77 -20.61 13.78
C SER A 147 17.97 -19.10 13.96
N LEU A 148 17.67 -18.32 12.93
CA LEU A 148 17.69 -16.86 12.98
C LEU A 148 16.71 -16.33 14.05
N CYS A 149 15.48 -16.86 14.10
CA CYS A 149 14.48 -16.46 15.10
C CYS A 149 14.96 -16.74 16.53
N ARG A 150 15.60 -17.89 16.76
CA ARG A 150 16.19 -18.22 18.07
C ARG A 150 17.33 -17.30 18.46
N GLU A 151 18.20 -16.93 17.51
CA GLU A 151 19.30 -15.98 17.74
C GLU A 151 18.79 -14.61 18.19
N TYR A 152 17.68 -14.14 17.62
CA TYR A 152 17.11 -12.82 17.90
C TYR A 152 15.98 -12.81 18.92
N GLY A 153 15.59 -13.97 19.50
CA GLY A 153 14.57 -14.06 20.52
C GLY A 153 13.15 -13.78 20.00
N CYS A 154 12.88 -14.07 18.75
CA CYS A 154 11.55 -13.95 18.15
C CYS A 154 10.88 -15.29 17.87
N HIS A 155 9.58 -15.29 17.58
CA HIS A 155 8.81 -16.48 17.32
C HIS A 155 8.88 -16.91 15.85
N TRP A 156 9.00 -18.18 15.59
CA TRP A 156 8.97 -18.76 14.25
C TRP A 156 7.69 -19.57 14.06
N ILE A 157 6.86 -19.19 13.09
CA ILE A 157 5.61 -19.88 12.73
C ILE A 157 5.77 -20.46 11.34
N THR A 158 5.47 -21.73 11.19
CA THR A 158 5.43 -22.45 9.91
C THR A 158 4.13 -23.18 9.75
N ARG A 159 3.78 -23.55 8.53
CA ARG A 159 2.63 -24.39 8.21
C ARG A 159 3.01 -25.46 7.18
N GLN A 160 2.24 -26.54 7.11
CA GLN A 160 2.53 -27.65 6.20
C GLN A 160 2.06 -27.39 4.76
N ASP A 161 1.00 -26.60 4.59
CA ASP A 161 0.46 -26.25 3.29
C ASP A 161 0.62 -24.74 3.01
N THR A 162 0.70 -24.39 1.73
CA THR A 162 0.80 -22.98 1.27
C THR A 162 -0.53 -22.47 0.72
N LYS A 163 -1.66 -23.14 1.04
CA LYS A 163 -2.98 -22.75 0.57
C LYS A 163 -3.32 -21.33 0.96
N GLY A 164 -3.83 -20.55 0.00
CA GLY A 164 -4.13 -19.12 0.19
C GLY A 164 -2.91 -18.21 0.18
N ALA A 165 -1.71 -18.71 -0.18
CA ALA A 165 -0.47 -17.95 -0.27
C ALA A 165 -0.25 -17.04 0.96
N LYS A 166 0.14 -15.78 0.78
CA LYS A 166 0.39 -14.82 1.87
C LYS A 166 -0.81 -14.63 2.80
N ALA A 167 -2.03 -14.56 2.27
CA ALA A 167 -3.24 -14.40 3.10
C ALA A 167 -3.47 -15.63 4.00
N GLY A 168 -3.25 -16.85 3.46
CA GLY A 168 -3.31 -18.07 4.23
C GLY A 168 -2.25 -18.12 5.33
N ASN A 169 -1.02 -17.66 5.05
CA ASN A 169 0.06 -17.57 6.03
C ASN A 169 -0.30 -16.61 7.19
N ILE A 170 -0.79 -15.42 6.86
CA ILE A 170 -1.26 -14.44 7.86
C ILE A 170 -2.38 -15.02 8.72
N ASN A 171 -3.41 -15.64 8.11
CA ASN A 171 -4.52 -16.24 8.84
C ASN A 171 -4.06 -17.39 9.76
N HIS A 172 -3.10 -18.21 9.30
CA HIS A 172 -2.50 -19.24 10.15
C HIS A 172 -1.75 -18.63 11.33
N ALA A 173 -0.95 -17.57 11.11
CA ALA A 173 -0.26 -16.88 12.18
C ALA A 173 -1.24 -16.26 13.18
N LEU A 174 -2.29 -15.58 12.72
CA LEU A 174 -3.33 -15.02 13.59
C LEU A 174 -4.06 -16.05 14.44
N SER A 175 -4.15 -17.31 14.00
CA SER A 175 -4.70 -18.41 14.84
C SER A 175 -3.75 -18.86 15.95
N LYS A 176 -2.49 -18.43 15.93
CA LYS A 176 -1.43 -18.78 16.90
C LYS A 176 -1.00 -17.60 17.78
N THR A 177 -1.51 -16.42 17.52
CA THR A 177 -1.17 -15.17 18.20
C THR A 177 -2.39 -14.65 18.96
N SER A 178 -2.19 -13.81 19.97
CA SER A 178 -3.25 -13.31 20.86
C SER A 178 -3.13 -11.83 21.18
N GLY A 179 -2.33 -11.09 20.44
CA GLY A 179 -2.23 -9.62 20.60
C GLY A 179 -3.55 -8.91 20.28
N ASP A 180 -3.76 -7.77 20.91
CA ASP A 180 -4.95 -6.92 20.68
C ASP A 180 -4.94 -6.33 19.26
N LEU A 181 -3.75 -6.08 18.73
CA LEU A 181 -3.51 -5.57 17.38
C LEU A 181 -2.44 -6.40 16.67
N PHE A 182 -2.49 -6.40 15.35
CA PHE A 182 -1.42 -7.00 14.56
C PHE A 182 -0.89 -6.05 13.48
N LEU A 183 0.40 -6.15 13.21
CA LEU A 183 1.11 -5.45 12.14
C LEU A 183 1.68 -6.48 11.17
N VAL A 184 1.34 -6.39 9.89
CA VAL A 184 1.92 -7.26 8.85
C VAL A 184 3.03 -6.51 8.13
N LEU A 185 4.21 -7.13 8.07
CA LEU A 185 5.37 -6.66 7.32
C LEU A 185 5.78 -7.69 6.26
N ASP A 186 6.21 -7.22 5.10
CA ASP A 186 6.93 -8.05 4.14
C ASP A 186 8.38 -8.24 4.60
N ALA A 187 9.05 -9.29 4.13
CA ALA A 187 10.41 -9.62 4.53
C ALA A 187 11.44 -8.49 4.20
N ASP A 188 11.11 -7.58 3.32
CA ASP A 188 11.91 -6.42 2.86
C ASP A 188 11.42 -5.07 3.38
N MET A 189 10.37 -5.03 4.20
CA MET A 189 9.81 -3.81 4.77
C MET A 189 10.46 -3.47 6.12
N ILE A 190 11.43 -2.58 6.12
CA ILE A 190 12.13 -2.13 7.33
C ILE A 190 11.31 -1.03 8.02
N PRO A 191 10.65 -1.30 9.18
CA PRO A 191 9.87 -0.30 9.89
C PRO A 191 10.78 0.75 10.53
N LYS A 192 10.30 2.00 10.60
CA LYS A 192 10.96 3.04 11.39
C LYS A 192 10.72 2.79 12.89
N LYS A 193 11.65 3.23 13.74
CA LYS A 193 11.53 3.07 15.20
C LYS A 193 10.23 3.64 15.76
N GLU A 194 9.77 4.78 15.24
CA GLU A 194 8.56 5.47 15.70
C GLU A 194 7.29 4.97 15.01
N PHE A 195 7.33 3.87 14.26
CA PHE A 195 6.19 3.40 13.45
C PHE A 195 4.94 3.17 14.32
N LEU A 196 5.05 2.38 15.39
CA LEU A 196 3.93 2.07 16.27
C LEU A 196 3.42 3.32 16.99
N ILE A 197 4.31 4.17 17.50
CA ILE A 197 3.94 5.43 18.18
C ILE A 197 3.09 6.34 17.27
N LYS A 198 3.39 6.37 15.96
CA LYS A 198 2.70 7.23 15.00
C LYS A 198 1.43 6.63 14.41
N THR A 199 1.24 5.33 14.56
CA THR A 199 0.10 4.61 13.93
C THR A 199 -0.97 4.19 14.93
N LEU A 200 -0.64 4.07 16.21
CA LEU A 200 -1.57 3.66 17.28
C LEU A 200 -2.39 4.82 17.85
N GLY A 201 -2.11 6.05 17.43
CA GLY A 201 -2.80 7.25 17.90
C GLY A 201 -4.10 7.60 17.17
#